data_4649cf2bf7fa01f9099a78bd87a2a52f
#
_entry.id   4649cf2bf7fa01f9099a78bd87a2a52f
#
_cell.length_a   1.000
_cell.length_b   1.000
_cell.length_c   1.000
_cell.angle_alpha   90.00
_cell.angle_beta   90.00
_cell.angle_gamma   90.00
#
_symmetry.space_group_name_H-M   'P 1'
#
loop_
_entity.id
_entity.type
_entity.pdbx_description
1 polymer ?
#
loop_
_entity_poly.entity_id
_entity_poly.type
_entity_poly.pdbx_seq_one_letter_code
_entity_poly.pdbx_strand_id
1 'polypeptide(L)'
;MIAIDTNLLVRLVTDDNPAQADQVRLALDAALADGQTLMVSNIALVELVWVLGGGYNYTKAQQMQVLEALLMFRGLSFEVRKHVVQALKAWRGGEGDFADSLMGASMRAMGCDHVLTLDKKAARSATHQLLV
;
A
#
# COMPACT_ATOMS: atom_id res chain seq x y z
N MET A 1 -1.24 7.56 18.68
CA MET A 1 -1.13 6.89 17.36
C MET A 1 -2.50 6.34 16.98
N ILE A 2 -2.95 6.67 15.77
CA ILE A 2 -4.25 6.26 15.25
C ILE A 2 -4.01 5.53 13.93
N ALA A 3 -4.60 4.34 13.77
CA ALA A 3 -4.56 3.61 12.51
C ALA A 3 -5.68 4.06 11.58
N ILE A 4 -5.41 4.08 10.29
CA ILE A 4 -6.38 4.47 9.26
C ILE A 4 -6.86 3.24 8.52
N ASP A 5 -8.18 3.07 8.42
CA ASP A 5 -8.78 1.99 7.65
C ASP A 5 -8.71 2.27 6.14
N THR A 6 -8.79 1.21 5.36
CA THR A 6 -8.73 1.26 3.89
C THR A 6 -9.77 2.23 3.31
N ASN A 7 -10.99 2.23 3.81
CA ASN A 7 -12.05 3.10 3.30
C ASN A 7 -11.72 4.59 3.45
N LEU A 8 -11.03 4.97 4.52
CA LEU A 8 -10.59 6.35 4.68
C LEU A 8 -9.55 6.72 3.63
N LEU A 9 -8.61 5.81 3.34
CA LEU A 9 -7.62 6.01 2.28
C LEU A 9 -8.30 6.16 0.93
N VAL A 10 -9.28 5.32 0.62
CA VAL A 10 -10.03 5.40 -0.65
C VAL A 10 -10.70 6.77 -0.79
N ARG A 11 -11.35 7.26 0.26
CA ARG A 11 -11.99 8.59 0.24
C ARG A 11 -10.97 9.72 0.10
N LEU A 12 -9.79 9.55 0.68
CA LEU A 12 -8.73 10.54 0.60
C LEU A 12 -8.14 10.67 -0.82
N VAL A 13 -8.06 9.58 -1.57
CA VAL A 13 -7.37 9.52 -2.86
C VAL A 13 -8.30 9.52 -4.07
N THR A 14 -9.61 9.35 -3.88
CA THR A 14 -10.61 9.36 -4.97
C THR A 14 -11.54 10.55 -4.83
N ASP A 15 -12.20 10.93 -5.95
CA ASP A 15 -13.11 12.07 -5.99
C ASP A 15 -14.59 11.66 -6.08
N ASP A 16 -14.91 10.41 -5.84
CA ASP A 16 -16.27 9.89 -6.00
C ASP A 16 -17.25 10.34 -4.89
N ASN A 17 -16.75 10.80 -3.77
CA ASN A 17 -17.57 11.32 -2.68
C ASN A 17 -16.88 12.52 -2.00
N PRO A 18 -17.00 13.74 -2.59
CA PRO A 18 -16.31 14.91 -2.07
C PRO A 18 -16.67 15.28 -0.63
N ALA A 19 -17.92 15.09 -0.23
CA ALA A 19 -18.36 15.38 1.13
C ALA A 19 -17.67 14.48 2.17
N GLN A 20 -17.58 13.17 1.89
CA GLN A 20 -16.84 12.25 2.75
C GLN A 20 -15.34 12.53 2.73
N ALA A 21 -14.78 12.84 1.56
CA ALA A 21 -13.37 13.20 1.46
C ALA A 21 -13.02 14.39 2.34
N ASP A 22 -13.87 15.42 2.34
CA ASP A 22 -13.69 16.59 3.20
C ASP A 22 -13.77 16.23 4.69
N GLN A 23 -14.74 15.39 5.08
CA GLN A 23 -14.84 14.89 6.45
C GLN A 23 -13.59 14.15 6.89
N VAL A 24 -13.06 13.28 6.01
CA VAL A 24 -11.83 12.55 6.28
C VAL A 24 -10.66 13.50 6.47
N ARG A 25 -10.48 14.46 5.55
CA ARG A 25 -9.39 15.44 5.66
C ARG A 25 -9.47 16.25 6.95
N LEU A 26 -10.66 16.70 7.32
CA LEU A 26 -10.85 17.46 8.57
C LEU A 26 -10.50 16.61 9.79
N ALA A 27 -10.93 15.34 9.80
CA ALA A 27 -10.63 14.43 10.92
C ALA A 27 -9.13 14.15 11.02
N LEU A 28 -8.45 13.92 9.90
CA LEU A 28 -7.00 13.68 9.88
C LEU A 28 -6.24 14.93 10.30
N ASP A 29 -6.63 16.09 9.81
CA ASP A 29 -5.99 17.36 10.20
C ASP A 29 -6.14 17.64 11.69
N ALA A 30 -7.32 17.37 12.24
CA ALA A 30 -7.57 17.52 13.68
C ALA A 30 -6.70 16.56 14.51
N ALA A 31 -6.56 15.32 14.07
CA ALA A 31 -5.72 14.34 14.74
C ALA A 31 -4.25 14.73 14.71
N LEU A 32 -3.76 15.21 13.57
CA LEU A 32 -2.39 15.70 13.42
C LEU A 32 -2.13 16.94 14.28
N ALA A 33 -3.08 17.87 14.33
CA ALA A 33 -2.99 19.06 15.18
C ALA A 33 -2.95 18.70 16.66
N ASP A 34 -3.56 17.57 17.04
CA ASP A 34 -3.55 17.04 18.40
C ASP A 34 -2.30 16.20 18.72
N GLY A 35 -1.33 16.18 17.82
CA GLY A 35 -0.07 15.47 18.00
C GLY A 35 -0.12 13.98 17.74
N GLN A 36 -1.19 13.47 17.13
CA GLN A 36 -1.31 12.05 16.79
C GLN A 36 -0.47 11.70 15.57
N THR A 37 0.05 10.47 15.56
CA THR A 37 0.63 9.84 14.38
C THR A 37 -0.44 9.01 13.68
N LEU A 38 -0.55 9.14 12.37
CA LEU A 38 -1.52 8.39 11.56
C LEU A 38 -0.82 7.21 10.90
N MET A 39 -1.21 6.00 11.27
CA MET A 39 -0.56 4.77 10.84
C MET A 39 -1.35 4.07 9.75
N VAL A 40 -0.68 3.69 8.67
CA VAL A 40 -1.24 2.92 7.56
C VAL A 40 -0.61 1.52 7.58
N SER A 41 -1.45 0.49 7.71
CA SER A 41 -0.99 -0.89 7.73
C SER A 41 -0.66 -1.39 6.31
N ASN A 42 0.17 -2.43 6.24
CA ASN A 42 0.44 -3.13 4.98
C ASN A 42 -0.84 -3.69 4.37
N ILE A 43 -1.72 -4.22 5.19
CA ILE A 43 -3.01 -4.76 4.74
C ILE A 43 -3.84 -3.66 4.07
N ALA A 44 -3.93 -2.48 4.69
CA ALA A 44 -4.68 -1.36 4.13
C ALA A 44 -4.12 -0.92 2.78
N LEU A 45 -2.79 -0.91 2.62
CA LEU A 45 -2.16 -0.57 1.34
C LEU A 45 -2.48 -1.59 0.24
N VAL A 46 -2.43 -2.88 0.55
CA VAL A 46 -2.76 -3.96 -0.39
C VAL A 46 -4.22 -3.87 -0.80
N GLU A 47 -5.13 -3.71 0.17
CA GLU A 47 -6.55 -3.54 -0.11
C GLU A 47 -6.83 -2.30 -0.96
N LEU A 48 -6.14 -1.19 -0.66
CA LEU A 48 -6.27 0.05 -1.45
C LEU A 48 -5.93 -0.19 -2.92
N VAL A 49 -4.82 -0.86 -3.19
CA VAL A 49 -4.40 -1.18 -4.57
C VAL A 49 -5.48 -2.02 -5.27
N TRP A 50 -6.02 -3.04 -4.61
CA TRP A 50 -7.08 -3.87 -5.16
C TRP A 50 -8.36 -3.07 -5.45
N VAL A 51 -8.79 -2.24 -4.51
CA VAL A 51 -9.99 -1.40 -4.67
C VAL A 51 -9.81 -0.42 -5.83
N LEU A 52 -8.66 0.24 -5.91
CA LEU A 52 -8.40 1.19 -7.00
C LEU A 52 -8.38 0.51 -8.37
N GLY A 53 -7.76 -0.66 -8.47
CA GLY A 53 -7.69 -1.41 -9.73
C GLY A 53 -9.01 -2.04 -10.14
N GLY A 54 -9.73 -2.66 -9.19
CA GLY A 54 -10.98 -3.38 -9.47
C GLY A 54 -12.21 -2.51 -9.42
N GLY A 55 -12.30 -1.61 -8.44
CA GLY A 55 -13.49 -0.79 -8.20
C GLY A 55 -13.50 0.54 -8.95
N TYR A 56 -12.34 1.12 -9.21
CA TYR A 56 -12.19 2.44 -9.83
C TYR A 56 -11.49 2.40 -11.18
N ASN A 57 -11.10 1.22 -11.65
CA ASN A 57 -10.42 1.03 -12.92
C ASN A 57 -9.12 1.82 -13.07
N TYR A 58 -8.41 2.06 -11.97
CA TYR A 58 -7.10 2.71 -12.03
C TYR A 58 -6.10 1.80 -12.74
N THR A 59 -5.30 2.35 -13.62
CA THR A 59 -4.19 1.64 -14.24
C THR A 59 -3.08 1.38 -13.21
N LYS A 60 -2.18 0.46 -13.54
CA LYS A 60 -0.99 0.21 -12.71
C LYS A 60 -0.22 1.50 -12.42
N ALA A 61 -0.02 2.34 -13.44
CA ALA A 61 0.67 3.62 -13.30
C ALA A 61 -0.06 4.56 -12.33
N GLN A 62 -1.38 4.64 -12.43
CA GLN A 62 -2.21 5.46 -11.54
C GLN A 62 -2.16 4.95 -10.10
N GLN A 63 -2.23 3.64 -9.90
CA GLN A 63 -2.11 3.02 -8.58
C GLN A 63 -0.75 3.32 -7.94
N MET A 64 0.33 3.24 -8.72
CA MET A 64 1.67 3.59 -8.26
C MET A 64 1.77 5.06 -7.85
N GLN A 65 1.17 5.96 -8.63
CA GLN A 65 1.15 7.38 -8.31
C GLN A 65 0.44 7.64 -6.98
N VAL A 66 -0.65 6.93 -6.71
CA VAL A 66 -1.36 7.03 -5.42
C VAL A 66 -0.45 6.61 -4.26
N LEU A 67 0.22 5.47 -4.38
CA LEU A 67 1.13 5.00 -3.33
C LEU A 67 2.30 5.96 -3.11
N GLU A 68 2.88 6.48 -4.18
CA GLU A 68 3.95 7.48 -4.10
C GLU A 68 3.48 8.75 -3.39
N ALA A 69 2.27 9.22 -3.71
CA ALA A 69 1.69 10.38 -3.06
C ALA A 69 1.45 10.14 -1.56
N LEU A 70 0.98 8.95 -1.19
CA LEU A 70 0.79 8.59 0.22
C LEU A 70 2.13 8.54 0.97
N LEU A 71 3.19 8.01 0.35
CA LEU A 71 4.52 8.00 0.94
C LEU A 71 5.07 9.41 1.20
N MET A 72 4.66 10.37 0.39
CA MET A 72 5.06 11.77 0.51
C MET A 72 4.12 12.58 1.39
N PHE A 73 2.98 12.03 1.79
CA PHE A 73 1.98 12.74 2.59
C PHE A 73 2.50 12.92 4.03
N ARG A 74 2.65 14.19 4.42
CA ARG A 74 3.13 14.52 5.76
C ARG A 74 2.11 14.07 6.82
N GLY A 75 2.59 13.39 7.84
CA GLY A 75 1.76 12.92 8.95
C GLY A 75 1.30 11.48 8.82
N LEU A 76 1.46 10.84 7.65
CA LEU A 76 1.23 9.41 7.52
C LEU A 76 2.50 8.64 7.87
N SER A 77 2.33 7.58 8.64
CA SER A 77 3.37 6.61 8.95
C SER A 77 2.95 5.23 8.45
N PHE A 78 3.91 4.35 8.22
CA PHE A 78 3.69 3.02 7.67
C PHE A 78 4.28 1.98 8.60
N GLU A 79 3.82 0.72 8.53
CA GLU A 79 4.38 -0.34 9.35
C GLU A 79 5.89 -0.42 9.19
N VAL A 80 6.37 -0.54 7.93
CA VAL A 80 7.77 -0.40 7.57
C VAL A 80 7.84 0.33 6.23
N ARG A 81 8.12 1.62 6.26
CA ARG A 81 8.21 2.44 5.04
C ARG A 81 9.12 1.86 3.99
N LYS A 82 10.27 1.36 4.40
CA LYS A 82 11.28 0.74 3.52
C LYS A 82 10.68 -0.41 2.70
N HIS A 83 9.82 -1.23 3.30
CA HIS A 83 9.17 -2.35 2.60
C HIS A 83 8.22 -1.86 1.50
N VAL A 84 7.49 -0.78 1.76
CA VAL A 84 6.60 -0.18 0.77
C VAL A 84 7.40 0.36 -0.42
N VAL A 85 8.50 1.05 -0.15
CA VAL A 85 9.38 1.58 -1.19
C VAL A 85 9.98 0.44 -2.03
N GLN A 86 10.46 -0.62 -1.38
CA GLN A 86 10.99 -1.81 -2.07
C GLN A 86 9.92 -2.50 -2.91
N ALA A 87 8.71 -2.63 -2.38
CA ALA A 87 7.59 -3.26 -3.09
C ALA A 87 7.17 -2.46 -4.33
N LEU A 88 7.13 -1.14 -4.24
CA LEU A 88 6.87 -0.27 -5.38
C LEU A 88 7.91 -0.43 -6.49
N LYS A 89 9.18 -0.50 -6.11
CA LYS A 89 10.27 -0.69 -7.07
C LYS A 89 10.17 -2.04 -7.78
N ALA A 90 9.92 -3.11 -7.05
CA ALA A 90 9.77 -4.46 -7.60
C ALA A 90 8.55 -4.54 -8.52
N TRP A 91 7.43 -3.98 -8.09
CA TRP A 91 6.21 -3.95 -8.89
C TRP A 91 6.40 -3.16 -10.19
N ARG A 92 7.06 -2.01 -10.13
CA ARG A 92 7.40 -1.21 -11.31
C ARG A 92 8.26 -2.01 -12.29
N GLY A 93 9.18 -2.83 -11.79
CA GLY A 93 10.04 -3.69 -12.57
C GLY A 93 9.37 -4.94 -13.14
N GLY A 94 8.09 -5.18 -12.84
CA GLY A 94 7.35 -6.36 -13.32
C GLY A 94 7.66 -7.66 -12.58
N GLU A 95 8.20 -7.57 -11.38
CA GLU A 95 8.63 -8.73 -10.55
C GLU A 95 7.49 -9.26 -9.66
N GLY A 96 6.27 -9.29 -10.16
CA GLY A 96 5.08 -9.63 -9.40
C GLY A 96 4.21 -8.40 -9.18
N ASP A 97 3.08 -8.54 -8.49
CA ASP A 97 2.23 -7.41 -8.15
C ASP A 97 2.68 -6.74 -6.84
N PHE A 98 1.97 -5.69 -6.44
CA PHE A 98 2.31 -4.97 -5.22
C PHE A 98 2.17 -5.84 -3.96
N ALA A 99 1.09 -6.62 -3.87
CA ALA A 99 0.83 -7.50 -2.71
C ALA A 99 1.94 -8.54 -2.56
N ASP A 100 2.32 -9.21 -3.66
CA ASP A 100 3.41 -10.19 -3.67
C ASP A 100 4.72 -9.53 -3.25
N SER A 101 5.01 -8.38 -3.82
CA SER A 101 6.27 -7.66 -3.55
C SER A 101 6.36 -7.21 -2.10
N LEU A 102 5.25 -6.71 -1.54
CA LEU A 102 5.21 -6.28 -0.13
C LEU A 102 5.34 -7.47 0.82
N MET A 103 4.67 -8.58 0.52
CA MET A 103 4.81 -9.83 1.27
C MET A 103 6.27 -10.31 1.25
N GLY A 104 6.89 -10.32 0.08
CA GLY A 104 8.28 -10.74 -0.08
C GLY A 104 9.25 -9.90 0.75
N ALA A 105 9.12 -8.58 0.69
CA ALA A 105 9.95 -7.67 1.47
C ALA A 105 9.78 -7.89 2.97
N SER A 106 8.53 -8.03 3.44
CA SER A 106 8.21 -8.24 4.84
C SER A 106 8.73 -9.58 5.36
N MET A 107 8.56 -10.64 4.60
CA MET A 107 9.00 -11.98 5.01
C MET A 107 10.52 -12.11 5.01
N ARG A 108 11.19 -11.53 4.02
CA ARG A 108 12.66 -11.48 4.00
C ARG A 108 13.21 -10.77 5.24
N ALA A 109 12.59 -9.69 5.64
CA ALA A 109 13.01 -8.95 6.83
C ALA A 109 12.81 -9.75 8.11
N MET A 110 11.88 -10.71 8.13
CA MET A 110 11.68 -11.63 9.24
C MET A 110 12.65 -12.81 9.25
N GLY A 111 13.50 -12.94 8.23
CA GLY A 111 14.48 -14.02 8.13
C GLY A 111 14.05 -15.18 7.24
N CYS A 112 12.96 -15.05 6.49
CA CYS A 112 12.56 -16.09 5.54
C CYS A 112 13.48 -16.07 4.33
N ASP A 113 13.91 -17.25 3.86
CA ASP A 113 14.75 -17.37 2.68
C ASP A 113 13.98 -16.97 1.41
N HIS A 114 12.72 -17.40 1.34
CA HIS A 114 11.84 -17.08 0.21
C HIS A 114 10.38 -17.31 0.60
N VAL A 115 9.47 -16.84 -0.21
CA VAL A 115 8.04 -17.13 -0.15
C VAL A 115 7.75 -18.25 -1.15
N LEU A 116 7.22 -19.38 -0.70
CA LEU A 116 6.78 -20.45 -1.60
C LEU A 116 5.46 -20.05 -2.27
N THR A 117 5.37 -20.24 -3.55
CA THR A 117 4.17 -19.87 -4.33
C THR A 117 3.86 -20.88 -5.41
N LEU A 118 2.60 -20.96 -5.80
CA LEU A 118 2.16 -21.67 -7.00
C LEU A 118 1.95 -20.72 -8.18
N ASP A 119 2.06 -19.42 -7.94
CA ASP A 119 1.84 -18.37 -8.93
C ASP A 119 3.12 -18.09 -9.70
N LYS A 120 3.12 -18.39 -11.00
CA LYS A 120 4.28 -18.15 -11.87
C LYS A 120 4.65 -16.68 -11.97
N LYS A 121 3.67 -15.79 -11.91
CA LYS A 121 3.92 -14.35 -11.95
C LYS A 121 4.62 -13.88 -10.68
N ALA A 122 4.15 -14.32 -9.52
CA ALA A 122 4.80 -14.00 -8.25
C ALA A 122 6.23 -14.55 -8.20
N ALA A 123 6.47 -15.70 -8.78
CA ALA A 123 7.80 -16.34 -8.83
C ALA A 123 8.82 -15.58 -9.67
N ARG A 124 8.42 -14.55 -10.42
CA ARG A 124 9.35 -13.63 -11.09
C ARG A 124 10.08 -12.75 -10.09
N SER A 125 9.52 -12.55 -8.91
CA SER A 125 10.16 -11.80 -7.83
C SER A 125 11.33 -12.59 -7.26
N ALA A 126 12.42 -11.89 -6.94
CA ALA A 126 13.59 -12.49 -6.28
C ALA A 126 13.25 -13.03 -4.88
N THR A 127 12.14 -12.62 -4.29
CA THR A 127 11.71 -13.05 -2.94
C THR A 127 10.82 -14.29 -2.96
N HIS A 128 10.37 -14.73 -4.14
CA HIS A 128 9.45 -15.87 -4.28
C HIS A 128 10.11 -17.03 -5.01
N GLN A 129 9.66 -18.23 -4.66
CA GLN A 129 10.12 -19.46 -5.31
C GLN A 129 8.89 -20.29 -5.68
N LEU A 130 8.81 -20.68 -6.96
CA LEU A 130 7.75 -21.54 -7.45
C LEU A 130 7.91 -22.94 -6.82
N LEU A 131 6.82 -23.48 -6.30
CA LEU A 131 6.83 -24.79 -5.66
C LEU A 131 7.13 -25.93 -6.66
N VAL A 132 6.61 -25.80 -7.88
CA VAL A 132 6.79 -26.83 -8.91
C VAL A 132 7.27 -26.23 -10.22
#